data_3a0db0c8951fce9361511b6820596c7a
#
_entry.id   3a0db0c8951fce9361511b6820596c7a
#
_cell.length_a   1.000
_cell.length_b   1.000
_cell.length_c   1.000
_cell.angle_alpha   90.00
_cell.angle_beta   90.00
_cell.angle_gamma   90.00
#
_symmetry.space_group_name_H-M   'P 1'
#
loop_
_entity.id
_entity.type
_entity.pdbx_description
1 polymer ?
#
loop_
_entity_poly.entity_id
_entity_poly.type
_entity_poly.pdbx_seq_one_letter_code
_entity_poly.pdbx_strand_id
1 'polypeptide(L)'
;MSAPVRLLIHGANGRMGQALIRLGQANPLLNIVASTGRADLKQLSGVPEFDVAIDFSSPEGFDAILALCVERKKALVSGTTGLSEPQFNALQTAGLLIPVLWASNFSLGVAVLSQLTAQAGRWLKHWNIDIIETHHIHKKDAPSGTALTLGQAAHGASGTERFAYDAARNVAGASSGVAAGYGGAAYRAAAPGGW
;
A
#
# COMPACT_ATOMS: atom_id res chain seq x y z
N MET A 1 18.10 -8.04 28.20
CA MET A 1 17.01 -7.61 27.29
C MET A 1 17.65 -6.75 26.21
N SER A 2 17.28 -6.93 24.94
CA SER A 2 17.74 -6.05 23.86
C SER A 2 17.21 -4.62 24.07
N ALA A 3 17.97 -3.61 23.64
CA ALA A 3 17.49 -2.23 23.66
C ALA A 3 16.25 -2.08 22.77
N PRO A 4 15.29 -1.20 23.13
CA PRO A 4 14.12 -0.93 22.29
C PRO A 4 14.53 -0.42 20.90
N VAL A 5 13.79 -0.85 19.87
CA VAL A 5 14.00 -0.38 18.50
C VAL A 5 13.55 1.07 18.39
N ARG A 6 14.43 1.94 17.90
CA ARG A 6 14.16 3.36 17.73
C ARG A 6 13.43 3.60 16.43
N LEU A 7 12.26 4.20 16.50
CA LEU A 7 11.37 4.43 15.36
C LEU A 7 11.28 5.91 15.00
N LEU A 8 11.39 6.20 13.71
CA LEU A 8 10.95 7.45 13.10
C LEU A 8 9.62 7.20 12.40
N ILE A 9 8.55 7.90 12.81
CA ILE A 9 7.24 7.82 12.16
C ILE A 9 7.07 9.01 11.20
N HIS A 10 7.04 8.74 9.89
CA HIS A 10 6.77 9.74 8.85
C HIS A 10 5.33 9.65 8.37
N GLY A 11 4.65 10.79 8.16
CA GLY A 11 3.19 10.86 7.97
C GLY A 11 2.43 10.85 9.30
N ALA A 12 3.06 11.31 10.37
CA ALA A 12 2.57 11.26 11.75
C ALA A 12 1.19 11.89 11.96
N ASN A 13 0.82 12.90 11.17
CA ASN A 13 -0.47 13.60 11.27
C ASN A 13 -1.63 12.86 10.59
N GLY A 14 -1.33 11.81 9.80
CA GLY A 14 -2.33 10.97 9.15
C GLY A 14 -2.95 9.92 10.09
N ARG A 15 -4.04 9.30 9.65
CA ARG A 15 -4.73 8.25 10.41
C ARG A 15 -3.81 7.09 10.78
N MET A 16 -3.00 6.62 9.84
CA MET A 16 -2.05 5.53 10.07
C MET A 16 -0.92 5.98 11.01
N GLY A 17 -0.33 7.16 10.79
CA GLY A 17 0.71 7.71 11.65
C GLY A 17 0.27 7.81 13.11
N GLN A 18 -0.92 8.34 13.36
CA GLN A 18 -1.51 8.43 14.71
C GLN A 18 -1.74 7.06 15.35
N ALA A 19 -2.19 6.06 14.57
CA ALA A 19 -2.36 4.71 15.06
C ALA A 19 -1.01 4.07 15.43
N LEU A 20 0.00 4.23 14.59
CA LEU A 20 1.36 3.73 14.84
C LEU A 20 2.00 4.36 16.07
N ILE A 21 1.81 5.67 16.28
CA ILE A 21 2.30 6.36 17.47
C ILE A 21 1.67 5.76 18.73
N ARG A 22 0.33 5.60 18.76
CA ARG A 22 -0.34 5.00 19.92
C ARG A 22 0.13 3.56 20.20
N LEU A 23 0.26 2.75 19.16
CA LEU A 23 0.70 1.36 19.31
C LEU A 23 2.18 1.27 19.73
N GLY A 24 3.04 2.12 19.14
CA GLY A 24 4.46 2.15 19.50
C GLY A 24 4.69 2.60 20.93
N GLN A 25 3.93 3.60 21.42
CA GLN A 25 4.01 4.07 22.81
C GLN A 25 3.53 3.01 23.82
N ALA A 26 2.63 2.13 23.41
CA ALA A 26 2.15 1.04 24.27
C ALA A 26 3.08 -0.19 24.27
N ASN A 27 4.10 -0.23 23.43
CA ASN A 27 4.99 -1.39 23.30
C ASN A 27 6.38 -1.09 23.88
N PRO A 28 6.80 -1.73 24.98
CA PRO A 28 8.07 -1.47 25.62
C PRO A 28 9.31 -1.86 24.77
N LEU A 29 9.11 -2.62 23.70
CA LEU A 29 10.18 -2.97 22.76
C LEU A 29 10.43 -1.89 21.69
N LEU A 30 9.61 -0.84 21.66
CA LEU A 30 9.68 0.24 20.69
C LEU A 30 9.91 1.57 21.38
N ASN A 31 10.70 2.43 20.76
CA ASN A 31 10.94 3.81 21.20
C ASN A 31 10.75 4.76 20.01
N ILE A 32 9.68 5.55 20.01
CA ILE A 32 9.44 6.57 18.98
C ILE A 32 10.33 7.77 19.29
N VAL A 33 11.42 7.91 18.54
CA VAL A 33 12.40 8.99 18.72
C VAL A 33 12.05 10.26 17.97
N ALA A 34 11.25 10.13 16.89
CA ALA A 34 10.75 11.28 16.13
C ALA A 34 9.43 10.93 15.43
N SER A 35 8.61 11.97 15.23
CA SER A 35 7.36 11.93 14.48
C SER A 35 7.33 13.14 13.56
N THR A 36 7.22 12.92 12.25
CA THR A 36 7.32 13.97 11.23
C THR A 36 6.15 13.91 10.25
N GLY A 37 5.80 15.05 9.67
CA GLY A 37 4.74 15.20 8.69
C GLY A 37 5.17 16.11 7.54
N ARG A 38 4.22 16.54 6.72
CA ARG A 38 4.48 17.38 5.53
C ARG A 38 5.21 18.70 5.86
N ALA A 39 4.90 19.31 7.01
CA ALA A 39 5.53 20.55 7.42
C ALA A 39 7.02 20.39 7.78
N ASP A 40 7.41 19.18 8.14
CA ASP A 40 8.74 18.86 8.68
C ASP A 40 9.75 18.39 7.63
N LEU A 41 9.36 18.31 6.35
CA LEU A 41 10.22 17.78 5.27
C LEU A 41 11.58 18.46 5.19
N LYS A 42 11.63 19.78 5.44
CA LYS A 42 12.89 20.54 5.43
C LYS A 42 13.78 20.28 6.66
N GLN A 43 13.22 19.67 7.70
CA GLN A 43 13.91 19.41 8.97
C GLN A 43 14.23 17.92 9.19
N LEU A 44 13.90 17.05 8.20
CA LEU A 44 14.14 15.62 8.30
C LEU A 44 15.61 15.27 8.58
N SER A 45 16.55 16.03 8.05
CA SER A 45 17.98 15.82 8.31
C SER A 45 18.38 16.03 9.77
N GLY A 46 17.59 16.80 10.52
CA GLY A 46 17.82 17.09 11.94
C GLY A 46 17.17 16.11 12.93
N VAL A 47 16.45 15.08 12.45
CA VAL A 47 15.82 14.11 13.35
C VAL A 47 16.87 13.30 14.13
N PRO A 48 16.57 12.90 15.39
CA PRO A 48 17.44 12.04 16.17
C PRO A 48 17.79 10.72 15.45
N GLU A 49 18.81 10.04 15.98
CA GLU A 49 19.15 8.69 15.49
C GLU A 49 18.00 7.72 15.68
N PHE A 50 17.69 6.97 14.63
CA PHE A 50 16.65 5.93 14.58
C PHE A 50 17.20 4.64 13.97
N ASP A 51 16.51 3.53 14.13
CA ASP A 51 16.87 2.25 13.55
C ASP A 51 15.99 1.92 12.33
N VAL A 52 14.71 2.28 12.40
CA VAL A 52 13.71 2.04 11.35
C VAL A 52 12.84 3.27 11.17
N ALA A 53 12.64 3.69 9.92
CA ALA A 53 11.59 4.65 9.58
C ALA A 53 10.33 3.89 9.13
N ILE A 54 9.17 4.34 9.62
CA ILE A 54 7.85 3.86 9.17
C ILE A 54 7.14 5.04 8.49
N ASP A 55 6.79 4.86 7.22
CA ASP A 55 6.23 5.90 6.37
C ASP A 55 4.80 5.57 5.89
N PHE A 56 3.86 6.44 6.22
CA PHE A 56 2.50 6.48 5.67
C PHE A 56 2.15 7.94 5.33
N SER A 57 2.93 8.54 4.44
CA SER A 57 2.83 9.96 4.09
C SER A 57 2.17 10.20 2.71
N SER A 58 2.85 10.88 1.84
CA SER A 58 2.48 11.16 0.45
C SER A 58 3.67 10.84 -0.47
N PRO A 59 3.50 10.75 -1.79
CA PRO A 59 4.61 10.53 -2.72
C PRO A 59 5.79 11.51 -2.52
N GLU A 60 5.51 12.80 -2.27
CA GLU A 60 6.57 13.80 -2.00
C GLU A 60 7.27 13.54 -0.66
N GLY A 61 6.51 13.10 0.35
CA GLY A 61 7.07 12.71 1.66
C GLY A 61 7.92 11.47 1.56
N PHE A 62 7.50 10.51 0.73
CA PHE A 62 8.23 9.28 0.47
C PHE A 62 9.63 9.52 -0.08
N ASP A 63 9.79 10.43 -1.04
CA ASP A 63 11.13 10.75 -1.60
C ASP A 63 12.10 11.23 -0.53
N ALA A 64 11.62 12.12 0.34
CA ALA A 64 12.44 12.70 1.40
C ALA A 64 12.86 11.65 2.45
N ILE A 65 11.93 10.79 2.89
CA ILE A 65 12.24 9.77 3.89
C ILE A 65 13.11 8.64 3.31
N LEU A 66 12.90 8.26 2.04
CA LEU A 66 13.73 7.28 1.36
C LEU A 66 15.18 7.76 1.28
N ALA A 67 15.38 9.02 0.85
CA ALA A 67 16.70 9.63 0.77
C ALA A 67 17.41 9.64 2.14
N LEU A 68 16.70 10.04 3.20
CA LEU A 68 17.23 10.03 4.57
C LEU A 68 17.64 8.62 5.03
N CYS A 69 16.80 7.61 4.75
CA CYS A 69 17.09 6.23 5.14
C CYS A 69 18.34 5.69 4.41
N VAL A 70 18.47 5.99 3.12
CA VAL A 70 19.66 5.59 2.33
C VAL A 70 20.91 6.30 2.86
N GLU A 71 20.86 7.62 3.08
CA GLU A 71 21.96 8.42 3.61
C GLU A 71 22.45 7.87 4.97
N ARG A 72 21.51 7.57 5.87
CA ARG A 72 21.81 7.11 7.22
C ARG A 72 21.96 5.59 7.35
N LYS A 73 21.81 4.85 6.26
CA LYS A 73 21.83 3.37 6.22
C LYS A 73 20.84 2.74 7.21
N LYS A 74 19.60 3.26 7.23
CA LYS A 74 18.51 2.80 8.11
C LYS A 74 17.44 2.04 7.34
N ALA A 75 16.75 1.13 8.01
CA ALA A 75 15.65 0.39 7.41
C ALA A 75 14.42 1.29 7.16
N LEU A 76 13.68 1.00 6.08
CA LEU A 76 12.44 1.68 5.72
C LEU A 76 11.28 0.69 5.61
N VAL A 77 10.18 0.98 6.29
CA VAL A 77 8.88 0.34 6.07
C VAL A 77 7.92 1.40 5.53
N SER A 78 7.44 1.26 4.30
CA SER A 78 6.54 2.25 3.71
C SER A 78 5.23 1.65 3.21
N GLY A 79 4.13 2.31 3.54
CA GLY A 79 2.78 2.09 3.05
C GLY A 79 2.26 3.25 2.21
N THR A 80 3.12 4.18 1.79
CA THR A 80 2.73 5.27 0.92
C THR A 80 2.35 4.72 -0.46
N THR A 81 1.16 5.09 -0.91
CA THR A 81 0.58 4.68 -2.21
C THR A 81 0.65 5.83 -3.22
N GLY A 82 0.38 5.51 -4.50
CA GLY A 82 0.43 6.52 -5.56
C GLY A 82 1.84 6.90 -6.00
N LEU A 83 2.82 6.05 -5.71
CA LEU A 83 4.19 6.24 -6.18
C LEU A 83 4.26 6.18 -7.71
N SER A 84 5.02 7.08 -8.30
CA SER A 84 5.35 7.08 -9.72
C SER A 84 6.38 6.00 -10.06
N GLU A 85 6.52 5.69 -11.35
CA GLU A 85 7.54 4.74 -11.83
C GLU A 85 8.97 5.15 -11.40
N PRO A 86 9.42 6.42 -11.52
CA PRO A 86 10.71 6.82 -10.98
C PRO A 86 10.88 6.57 -9.48
N GLN A 87 9.82 6.75 -8.69
CA GLN A 87 9.85 6.47 -7.24
C GLN A 87 9.96 4.98 -6.96
N PHE A 88 9.29 4.13 -7.72
CA PHE A 88 9.48 2.67 -7.61
C PHE A 88 10.89 2.23 -8.00
N ASN A 89 11.48 2.82 -9.03
CA ASN A 89 12.87 2.55 -9.41
C ASN A 89 13.85 3.00 -8.30
N ALA A 90 13.61 4.16 -7.68
CA ALA A 90 14.40 4.62 -6.54
C ALA A 90 14.27 3.68 -5.34
N LEU A 91 13.05 3.18 -5.06
CA LEU A 91 12.78 2.20 -4.00
C LEU A 91 13.55 0.89 -4.24
N GLN A 92 13.53 0.37 -5.47
CA GLN A 92 14.28 -0.84 -5.83
C GLN A 92 15.78 -0.65 -5.66
N THR A 93 16.30 0.50 -6.10
CA THR A 93 17.72 0.85 -5.94
C THR A 93 18.09 0.95 -4.47
N ALA A 94 17.25 1.59 -3.65
CA ALA A 94 17.46 1.68 -2.20
C ALA A 94 17.46 0.30 -1.53
N GLY A 95 16.63 -0.65 -2.01
CA GLY A 95 16.59 -2.02 -1.53
C GLY A 95 17.90 -2.81 -1.71
N LEU A 96 18.81 -2.33 -2.57
CA LEU A 96 20.17 -2.90 -2.69
C LEU A 96 21.13 -2.35 -1.62
N LEU A 97 20.78 -1.26 -0.96
CA LEU A 97 21.63 -0.53 -0.02
C LEU A 97 21.18 -0.64 1.43
N ILE A 98 19.88 -0.73 1.65
CA ILE A 98 19.24 -0.77 2.97
C ILE A 98 18.09 -1.80 2.99
N PRO A 99 17.68 -2.33 4.15
CA PRO A 99 16.45 -3.11 4.27
C PRO A 99 15.24 -2.24 3.96
N VAL A 100 14.44 -2.67 2.97
CA VAL A 100 13.21 -1.96 2.57
C VAL A 100 12.04 -2.95 2.53
N LEU A 101 10.93 -2.57 3.14
CA LEU A 101 9.63 -3.21 3.01
C LEU A 101 8.62 -2.17 2.50
N TRP A 102 8.10 -2.37 1.30
CA TRP A 102 6.99 -1.58 0.78
C TRP A 102 5.80 -2.46 0.45
N ALA A 103 4.61 -2.00 0.82
CA ALA A 103 3.37 -2.64 0.42
C ALA A 103 2.26 -1.59 0.25
N SER A 104 1.42 -1.79 -0.75
CA SER A 104 0.21 -0.96 -0.95
C SER A 104 -0.86 -1.24 0.11
N ASN A 105 -0.76 -2.36 0.82
CA ASN A 105 -1.69 -2.77 1.86
C ASN A 105 -0.98 -3.65 2.91
N PHE A 106 -1.10 -3.29 4.17
CA PHE A 106 -0.54 -4.01 5.31
C PHE A 106 -1.58 -4.86 6.07
N SER A 107 -2.79 -5.03 5.52
CA SER A 107 -3.79 -5.91 6.12
C SER A 107 -3.41 -7.37 5.97
N LEU A 108 -3.27 -8.09 7.09
CA LEU A 108 -3.04 -9.54 7.08
C LEU A 108 -4.17 -10.28 6.34
N GLY A 109 -5.43 -9.83 6.51
CA GLY A 109 -6.57 -10.41 5.79
C GLY A 109 -6.44 -10.28 4.28
N VAL A 110 -5.98 -9.13 3.78
CA VAL A 110 -5.72 -8.93 2.34
C VAL A 110 -4.56 -9.79 1.86
N ALA A 111 -3.50 -9.94 2.64
CA ALA A 111 -2.38 -10.83 2.30
C ALA A 111 -2.83 -12.29 2.19
N VAL A 112 -3.62 -12.77 3.15
CA VAL A 112 -4.21 -14.13 3.10
C VAL A 112 -5.14 -14.27 1.89
N LEU A 113 -6.04 -13.30 1.65
CA LEU A 113 -6.93 -13.32 0.49
C LEU A 113 -6.15 -13.37 -0.83
N SER A 114 -5.06 -12.60 -0.95
CA SER A 114 -4.20 -12.61 -2.13
C SER A 114 -3.59 -14.01 -2.37
N GLN A 115 -3.13 -14.70 -1.32
CA GLN A 115 -2.61 -16.06 -1.43
C GLN A 115 -3.69 -17.06 -1.87
N LEU A 116 -4.88 -16.98 -1.28
CA LEU A 116 -6.02 -17.83 -1.66
C LEU A 116 -6.46 -17.57 -3.10
N THR A 117 -6.48 -16.30 -3.52
CA THR A 117 -6.81 -15.89 -4.90
C THR A 117 -5.78 -16.44 -5.88
N ALA A 118 -4.49 -16.38 -5.56
CA ALA A 118 -3.44 -16.95 -6.40
C ALA A 118 -3.58 -18.47 -6.53
N GLN A 119 -3.95 -19.16 -5.45
CA GLN A 119 -4.17 -20.60 -5.47
C GLN A 119 -5.41 -20.96 -6.30
N ALA A 120 -6.53 -20.25 -6.11
CA ALA A 120 -7.74 -20.43 -6.90
C ALA A 120 -7.48 -20.19 -8.39
N GLY A 121 -6.76 -19.12 -8.76
CA GLY A 121 -6.40 -18.81 -10.15
C GLY A 121 -5.59 -19.92 -10.82
N ARG A 122 -4.67 -20.58 -10.08
CA ARG A 122 -3.94 -21.75 -10.61
C ARG A 122 -4.84 -22.94 -10.90
N TRP A 123 -5.85 -23.19 -10.08
CA TRP A 123 -6.77 -24.32 -10.26
C TRP A 123 -7.86 -24.05 -11.28
N LEU A 124 -8.31 -22.79 -11.35
CA LEU A 124 -9.43 -22.33 -12.17
C LEU A 124 -8.96 -21.51 -13.39
N LYS A 125 -7.78 -21.79 -13.91
CA LYS A 125 -7.12 -21.01 -14.98
C LYS A 125 -7.93 -20.84 -16.27
N HIS A 126 -8.97 -21.64 -16.48
CA HIS A 126 -9.88 -21.54 -17.64
C HIS A 126 -11.22 -20.86 -17.29
N TRP A 127 -11.37 -20.38 -16.04
CA TRP A 127 -12.58 -19.69 -15.60
C TRP A 127 -12.43 -18.20 -15.76
N ASN A 128 -13.55 -17.53 -16.05
CA ASN A 128 -13.59 -16.07 -15.93
C ASN A 128 -13.57 -15.66 -14.46
N ILE A 129 -12.77 -14.67 -14.14
CA ILE A 129 -12.63 -14.13 -12.78
C ILE A 129 -13.01 -12.66 -12.84
N ASP A 130 -14.04 -12.28 -12.09
CA ASP A 130 -14.45 -10.90 -11.88
C ASP A 130 -14.07 -10.46 -10.47
N ILE A 131 -13.51 -9.25 -10.33
CA ILE A 131 -13.22 -8.62 -9.04
C ILE A 131 -14.14 -7.42 -8.91
N ILE A 132 -14.95 -7.41 -7.86
CA ILE A 132 -15.87 -6.31 -7.54
C ILE A 132 -15.41 -5.71 -6.22
N GLU A 133 -15.21 -4.40 -6.20
CA GLU A 133 -14.86 -3.67 -4.98
C GLU A 133 -15.83 -2.51 -4.74
N THR A 134 -16.05 -2.19 -3.48
CA THR A 134 -16.91 -1.08 -3.05
C THR A 134 -16.16 -0.20 -2.08
N HIS A 135 -16.18 1.10 -2.30
CA HIS A 135 -15.50 2.09 -1.48
C HIS A 135 -16.41 3.26 -1.14
N HIS A 136 -16.00 4.02 -0.14
CA HIS A 136 -16.64 5.30 0.20
C HIS A 136 -16.48 6.31 -0.96
N ILE A 137 -17.39 7.30 -1.02
CA ILE A 137 -17.46 8.30 -2.11
C ILE A 137 -16.20 9.15 -2.29
N HIS A 138 -15.35 9.24 -1.26
CA HIS A 138 -14.12 10.06 -1.28
C HIS A 138 -12.91 9.32 -1.87
N LYS A 139 -13.06 8.05 -2.28
CA LYS A 139 -11.94 7.32 -2.92
C LYS A 139 -11.71 7.89 -4.32
N LYS A 140 -10.46 8.29 -4.58
CA LYS A 140 -10.09 8.94 -5.84
C LYS A 140 -9.54 7.96 -6.88
N ASP A 141 -8.79 6.97 -6.43
CA ASP A 141 -8.19 5.94 -7.29
C ASP A 141 -9.19 4.80 -7.56
N ALA A 142 -9.25 4.39 -8.82
CA ALA A 142 -9.95 3.20 -9.29
C ALA A 142 -9.19 2.67 -10.53
N PRO A 143 -8.84 1.38 -10.55
CA PRO A 143 -8.97 0.37 -9.50
C PRO A 143 -8.12 0.68 -8.25
N SER A 144 -8.54 0.10 -7.10
CA SER A 144 -7.71 0.19 -5.90
C SER A 144 -6.44 -0.64 -6.06
N GLY A 145 -5.37 -0.27 -5.34
CA GLY A 145 -4.16 -1.08 -5.28
C GLY A 145 -4.44 -2.51 -4.82
N THR A 146 -5.42 -2.72 -3.93
CA THR A 146 -5.85 -4.05 -3.48
C THR A 146 -6.49 -4.85 -4.61
N ALA A 147 -7.40 -4.26 -5.39
CA ALA A 147 -8.02 -4.94 -6.54
C ALA A 147 -6.98 -5.33 -7.58
N LEU A 148 -6.02 -4.44 -7.87
CA LEU A 148 -4.91 -4.73 -8.78
C LEU A 148 -4.05 -5.89 -8.25
N THR A 149 -3.72 -5.90 -6.95
CA THR A 149 -2.96 -6.99 -6.33
C THR A 149 -3.70 -8.32 -6.41
N LEU A 150 -5.00 -8.34 -6.13
CA LEU A 150 -5.82 -9.55 -6.23
C LEU A 150 -5.94 -10.03 -7.69
N GLY A 151 -6.12 -9.11 -8.63
CA GLY A 151 -6.12 -9.42 -10.05
C GLY A 151 -4.81 -10.05 -10.50
N GLN A 152 -3.68 -9.45 -10.15
CA GLN A 152 -2.35 -10.00 -10.42
C GLN A 152 -2.15 -11.37 -9.76
N ALA A 153 -2.63 -11.55 -8.53
CA ALA A 153 -2.56 -12.83 -7.83
C ALA A 153 -3.38 -13.92 -8.54
N ALA A 154 -4.58 -13.59 -9.01
CA ALA A 154 -5.44 -14.52 -9.75
C ALA A 154 -4.81 -15.02 -11.05
N HIS A 155 -4.11 -14.15 -11.76
CA HIS A 155 -3.48 -14.44 -13.06
C HIS A 155 -1.98 -14.68 -12.99
N GLY A 156 -1.33 -14.37 -11.90
CA GLY A 156 0.11 -14.22 -11.73
C GLY A 156 0.98 -15.44 -11.99
N ALA A 157 0.39 -16.57 -12.35
CA ALA A 157 1.17 -17.73 -12.80
C ALA A 157 1.28 -17.82 -14.32
N SER A 158 0.51 -17.07 -15.09
CA SER A 158 0.46 -17.15 -16.55
C SER A 158 1.12 -16.00 -17.32
N GLY A 159 1.51 -14.93 -16.63
CA GLY A 159 2.51 -13.95 -17.11
C GLY A 159 2.18 -13.05 -18.29
N THR A 160 1.02 -13.19 -18.95
CA THR A 160 0.80 -12.53 -20.27
C THR A 160 -0.54 -11.83 -20.45
N GLU A 161 -1.41 -11.75 -19.45
CA GLU A 161 -2.76 -11.29 -19.65
C GLU A 161 -3.03 -9.89 -19.12
N ARG A 162 -3.66 -9.10 -19.99
CA ARG A 162 -4.09 -7.74 -19.66
C ARG A 162 -5.43 -7.80 -18.93
N PHE A 163 -5.51 -7.12 -17.79
CA PHE A 163 -6.80 -6.88 -17.15
C PHE A 163 -7.57 -5.83 -17.95
N ALA A 164 -8.81 -6.14 -18.30
CA ALA A 164 -9.79 -5.13 -18.65
C ALA A 164 -10.48 -4.69 -17.36
N TYR A 165 -10.58 -3.38 -17.12
CA TYR A 165 -11.36 -2.86 -16.01
C TYR A 165 -12.44 -1.93 -16.54
N ASP A 166 -13.62 -2.12 -15.99
CA ASP A 166 -14.75 -1.21 -16.18
C ASP A 166 -14.98 -0.48 -14.85
N ALA A 167 -14.71 0.81 -14.83
CA ALA A 167 -14.91 1.65 -13.66
C ALA A 167 -16.30 2.28 -13.73
N ALA A 168 -17.33 1.54 -13.37
CA ALA A 168 -18.63 2.12 -13.15
C ALA A 168 -18.65 2.95 -11.87
N ARG A 169 -18.55 4.26 -11.97
CA ARG A 169 -18.88 5.16 -10.86
C ARG A 169 -20.40 5.23 -10.76
N ASN A 170 -20.99 4.55 -9.79
CA ASN A 170 -22.39 4.75 -9.44
C ASN A 170 -22.54 6.15 -8.85
N VAL A 171 -23.02 7.07 -9.67
CA VAL A 171 -23.54 8.37 -9.22
C VAL A 171 -24.82 8.08 -8.43
N ALA A 172 -24.98 8.68 -7.28
CA ALA A 172 -26.16 8.56 -6.44
C ALA A 172 -27.45 8.75 -7.26
N GLY A 173 -28.26 7.69 -7.36
CA GLY A 173 -29.53 7.71 -8.12
C GLY A 173 -29.82 6.47 -8.95
N ALA A 174 -28.90 5.56 -9.17
CA ALA A 174 -29.19 4.29 -9.84
C ALA A 174 -29.77 3.30 -8.85
N SER A 175 -31.03 2.98 -9.02
CA SER A 175 -31.83 2.02 -8.24
C SER A 175 -31.40 0.59 -8.53
N SER A 176 -30.36 0.14 -7.90
CA SER A 176 -30.09 -1.29 -7.73
C SER A 176 -29.52 -1.50 -6.32
N GLY A 177 -30.36 -1.78 -5.37
CA GLY A 177 -30.20 -2.49 -4.11
C GLY A 177 -28.95 -2.36 -3.26
N VAL A 178 -28.03 -1.43 -3.54
CA VAL A 178 -26.82 -1.17 -2.78
C VAL A 178 -27.00 0.10 -1.98
N ALA A 179 -26.71 0.02 -0.70
CA ALA A 179 -26.90 1.11 0.27
C ALA A 179 -26.35 2.44 -0.24
N ALA A 180 -27.14 3.50 -0.10
CA ALA A 180 -26.78 4.86 -0.47
C ALA A 180 -25.47 5.26 0.23
N GLY A 181 -24.46 5.69 -0.55
CA GLY A 181 -23.20 6.21 -0.03
C GLY A 181 -21.93 5.48 -0.44
N TYR A 182 -22.01 4.41 -1.22
CA TYR A 182 -20.83 3.67 -1.68
C TYR A 182 -20.68 3.78 -3.21
N GLY A 183 -19.47 4.16 -3.67
CA GLY A 183 -19.07 4.02 -5.06
C GLY A 183 -18.50 2.60 -5.28
N GLY A 184 -18.99 1.88 -6.27
CA GLY A 184 -18.48 0.57 -6.65
C GLY A 184 -17.72 0.62 -7.97
N ALA A 185 -16.65 -0.18 -8.10
CA ALA A 185 -15.98 -0.45 -9.36
C ALA A 185 -15.89 -1.96 -9.56
N ALA A 186 -16.33 -2.44 -10.71
CA ALA A 186 -16.23 -3.84 -11.09
C ALA A 186 -15.09 -4.01 -12.10
N TYR A 187 -14.29 -5.05 -11.92
CA TYR A 187 -13.18 -5.38 -12.81
C TYR A 187 -13.37 -6.79 -13.34
N ARG A 188 -13.27 -6.92 -14.64
CA ARG A 188 -13.31 -8.22 -15.29
C ARG A 188 -11.92 -8.55 -15.82
N ALA A 189 -11.39 -9.69 -15.43
CA ALA A 189 -10.23 -10.28 -16.05
C ALA A 189 -10.72 -11.16 -17.23
N ALA A 190 -10.33 -10.82 -18.46
CA ALA A 190 -10.66 -11.64 -19.61
C ALA A 190 -9.67 -12.81 -19.71
N ALA A 191 -10.18 -14.04 -19.77
CA ALA A 191 -9.39 -15.17 -20.18
C ALA A 191 -9.10 -15.09 -21.69
N PRO A 192 -7.93 -15.50 -22.19
CA PRO A 192 -7.70 -15.63 -23.63
C PRO A 192 -8.48 -16.84 -24.14
N GLY A 193 -9.31 -16.62 -25.11
CA GLY A 193 -10.05 -17.66 -25.79
C GLY A 193 -11.56 -17.44 -25.69
N GLY A 194 -12.05 -16.62 -26.62
CA GLY A 194 -13.48 -16.50 -26.83
C GLY A 194 -14.11 -17.84 -27.24
N TRP A 195 -15.37 -17.96 -26.88
CA TRP A 195 -16.28 -18.92 -27.45
C TRP A 195 -16.59 -18.53 -28.89
#